data_09b2b9ab573c23dd22bd1b9f4523b547
#
_entry.id   09b2b9ab573c23dd22bd1b9f4523b547
#
_cell.length_a   1.000
_cell.length_b   1.000
_cell.length_c   1.000
_cell.angle_alpha   90.00
_cell.angle_beta   90.00
_cell.angle_gamma   90.00
#
_symmetry.space_group_name_H-M   'P 1'
#
loop_
_entity.id
_entity.type
_entity.pdbx_description
1 polymer ?
#
loop_
_entity_poly.entity_id
_entity_poly.type
_entity_poly.pdbx_seq_one_letter_code
_entity_poly.pdbx_strand_id
1 'polypeptide(L)'
;MAALTDSVFILVVVIDLFLLASSRLNAAIRAVAIQGALLSLLPVLIATSAHHPAHTLLLAGGALLVKAVVIPWLLFRAIREAAIRREMEPIIGFVPSMILGAVGIALAFVFARGLPLPIEEQHAFLVPTSLATVWTGLLLVVARKKAVTQVMGFLVLENGVFVFGLLLTGIMPTMVEAGVLLDLFVAVFVMGIVMFHINREFSSLDTAKLSALKD
;
A
#
# COMPACT_ATOMS: atom_id res chain seq x y z
N MET A 1 -12.12 -19.84 10.75
CA MET A 1 -12.06 -18.43 10.33
C MET A 1 -10.83 -17.74 10.93
N ALA A 2 -10.60 -17.74 12.25
CA ALA A 2 -9.46 -17.09 12.90
C ALA A 2 -8.10 -17.47 12.29
N ALA A 3 -7.80 -18.76 12.12
CA ALA A 3 -6.54 -19.21 11.52
C ALA A 3 -6.30 -18.69 10.10
N LEU A 4 -7.36 -18.46 9.33
CA LEU A 4 -7.27 -17.91 7.97
C LEU A 4 -6.94 -16.42 8.01
N THR A 5 -7.57 -15.68 8.91
CA THR A 5 -7.30 -14.25 9.14
C THR A 5 -5.86 -14.03 9.63
N ASP A 6 -5.38 -14.85 10.57
CA ASP A 6 -4.00 -14.79 11.05
C ASP A 6 -2.99 -15.09 9.95
N SER A 7 -3.29 -16.07 9.08
CA SER A 7 -2.44 -16.37 7.92
C SER A 7 -2.34 -15.18 6.97
N VAL A 8 -3.43 -14.44 6.75
CA VAL A 8 -3.43 -13.21 5.93
C VAL A 8 -2.55 -12.15 6.58
N PHE A 9 -2.66 -11.91 7.90
CA PHE A 9 -1.82 -10.94 8.59
C PHE A 9 -0.33 -11.29 8.53
N ILE A 10 0.03 -12.56 8.73
CA ILE A 10 1.41 -13.02 8.60
C ILE A 10 1.92 -12.78 7.17
N LEU A 11 1.12 -13.10 6.16
CA LEU A 11 1.49 -12.90 4.77
C LEU A 11 1.68 -11.42 4.43
N VAL A 12 0.86 -10.52 4.99
CA VAL A 12 1.02 -9.07 4.85
C VAL A 12 2.37 -8.62 5.40
N VAL A 13 2.75 -9.06 6.61
CA VAL A 13 4.07 -8.73 7.20
C VAL A 13 5.23 -9.26 6.37
N VAL A 14 5.10 -10.46 5.79
CA VAL A 14 6.11 -11.01 4.87
C VAL A 14 6.21 -10.16 3.60
N ILE A 15 5.09 -9.70 3.05
CA ILE A 15 5.08 -8.78 1.90
C ILE A 15 5.73 -7.44 2.26
N ASP A 16 5.50 -6.91 3.45
CA ASP A 16 6.13 -5.68 3.94
C ASP A 16 7.66 -5.80 3.94
N LEU A 17 8.20 -6.88 4.49
CA LEU A 17 9.65 -7.16 4.45
C LEU A 17 10.17 -7.33 3.02
N PHE A 18 9.43 -8.02 2.16
CA PHE A 18 9.77 -8.18 0.76
C PHE A 18 9.86 -6.84 0.03
N LEU A 19 8.93 -5.90 0.29
CA LEU A 19 8.92 -4.58 -0.31
C LEU A 19 10.16 -3.76 0.07
N LEU A 20 10.61 -3.85 1.33
CA LEU A 20 11.82 -3.18 1.79
C LEU A 20 13.09 -3.75 1.17
N ALA A 21 13.12 -5.06 0.93
CA ALA A 21 14.25 -5.79 0.33
C ALA A 21 14.28 -5.68 -1.19
N SER A 22 13.14 -5.39 -1.84
CA SER A 22 13.02 -5.43 -3.30
C SER A 22 13.77 -4.29 -3.97
N SER A 23 14.56 -4.64 -4.99
CA SER A 23 15.20 -3.67 -5.90
C SER A 23 14.42 -3.48 -7.20
N ARG A 24 13.47 -4.38 -7.50
CA ARG A 24 12.74 -4.40 -8.77
C ARG A 24 11.36 -3.76 -8.64
N LEU A 25 11.14 -2.68 -9.36
CA LEU A 25 9.90 -1.90 -9.35
C LEU A 25 8.66 -2.76 -9.71
N ASN A 26 8.78 -3.58 -10.76
CA ASN A 26 7.68 -4.45 -11.19
C ASN A 26 7.29 -5.50 -10.15
N ALA A 27 8.26 -6.05 -9.42
CA ALA A 27 8.01 -7.02 -8.35
C ALA A 27 7.30 -6.34 -7.17
N ALA A 28 7.73 -5.13 -6.82
CA ALA A 28 7.10 -4.35 -5.76
C ALA A 28 5.66 -3.96 -6.08
N ILE A 29 5.35 -3.52 -7.32
CA ILE A 29 3.97 -3.22 -7.73
C ILE A 29 3.08 -4.46 -7.58
N ARG A 30 3.56 -5.63 -8.01
CA ARG A 30 2.81 -6.88 -7.83
C ARG A 30 2.61 -7.23 -6.37
N ALA A 31 3.62 -7.03 -5.54
CA ALA A 31 3.54 -7.28 -4.10
C ALA A 31 2.50 -6.37 -3.42
N VAL A 32 2.50 -5.06 -3.74
CA VAL A 32 1.49 -4.12 -3.25
C VAL A 32 0.08 -4.51 -3.73
N ALA A 33 -0.06 -4.96 -4.99
CA ALA A 33 -1.33 -5.44 -5.53
C ALA A 33 -1.85 -6.67 -4.78
N ILE A 34 -0.96 -7.65 -4.52
CA ILE A 34 -1.31 -8.86 -3.76
C ILE A 34 -1.69 -8.48 -2.33
N GLN A 35 -0.93 -7.59 -1.68
CA GLN A 35 -1.24 -7.09 -0.34
C GLN A 35 -2.61 -6.43 -0.31
N GLY A 36 -2.89 -5.51 -1.25
CA GLY A 36 -4.18 -4.85 -1.35
C GLY A 36 -5.35 -5.83 -1.60
N ALA A 37 -5.14 -6.84 -2.45
CA ALA A 37 -6.12 -7.91 -2.68
C ALA A 37 -6.43 -8.70 -1.41
N LEU A 38 -5.40 -9.13 -0.68
CA LEU A 38 -5.55 -9.87 0.59
C LEU A 38 -6.32 -9.04 1.62
N LEU A 39 -5.96 -7.77 1.76
CA LEU A 39 -6.60 -6.88 2.73
C LEU A 39 -8.06 -6.56 2.36
N SER A 40 -8.38 -6.48 1.06
CA SER A 40 -9.76 -6.27 0.61
C SER A 40 -10.71 -7.42 0.95
N LEU A 41 -10.18 -8.62 1.22
CA LEU A 41 -10.97 -9.78 1.67
C LEU A 41 -11.23 -9.78 3.17
N LEU A 42 -10.43 -9.06 3.97
CA LEU A 42 -10.55 -9.06 5.43
C LEU A 42 -11.94 -8.64 5.96
N PRO A 43 -12.61 -7.59 5.42
CA PRO A 43 -13.95 -7.22 5.87
C PRO A 43 -14.95 -8.39 5.77
N VAL A 44 -14.83 -9.20 4.71
CA VAL A 44 -15.70 -10.37 4.50
C VAL A 44 -15.36 -11.51 5.47
N LEU A 45 -14.06 -11.70 5.77
CA LEU A 45 -13.59 -12.74 6.68
C LEU A 45 -13.91 -12.43 8.16
N ILE A 46 -13.89 -11.12 8.51
CA ILE A 46 -14.14 -10.66 9.89
C ILE A 46 -15.64 -10.46 10.15
N ALA A 47 -16.43 -10.10 9.14
CA ALA A 47 -17.84 -9.81 9.25
C ALA A 47 -18.68 -11.10 9.43
N THR A 48 -18.59 -11.76 10.60
CA THR A 48 -19.40 -12.93 10.93
C THR A 48 -20.88 -12.62 11.17
N SER A 49 -21.28 -11.35 11.29
CA SER A 49 -22.64 -10.90 11.64
C SER A 49 -23.04 -9.60 10.93
N ALA A 50 -22.66 -9.43 9.65
CA ALA A 50 -23.04 -8.23 8.93
C ALA A 50 -24.56 -8.16 8.73
N HIS A 51 -25.20 -7.11 9.27
CA HIS A 51 -26.62 -6.83 9.04
C HIS A 51 -26.98 -6.59 7.56
N HIS A 52 -25.98 -6.30 6.72
CA HIS A 52 -26.13 -6.07 5.28
C HIS A 52 -24.99 -6.74 4.47
N PRO A 53 -25.07 -8.06 4.23
CA PRO A 53 -24.01 -8.80 3.53
C PRO A 53 -23.75 -8.30 2.10
N ALA A 54 -24.78 -7.82 1.41
CA ALA A 54 -24.63 -7.27 0.06
C ALA A 54 -23.78 -5.99 0.03
N HIS A 55 -23.94 -5.10 1.00
CA HIS A 55 -23.15 -3.87 1.11
C HIS A 55 -21.66 -4.18 1.41
N THR A 56 -21.39 -5.08 2.34
CA THR A 56 -20.01 -5.52 2.64
C THR A 56 -19.34 -6.16 1.43
N LEU A 57 -20.06 -6.98 0.67
CA LEU A 57 -19.55 -7.58 -0.56
C LEU A 57 -19.27 -6.55 -1.66
N LEU A 58 -20.12 -5.55 -1.82
CA LEU A 58 -19.90 -4.46 -2.77
C LEU A 58 -18.66 -3.63 -2.42
N LEU A 59 -18.50 -3.27 -1.14
CA LEU A 59 -17.33 -2.53 -0.67
C LEU A 59 -16.03 -3.34 -0.84
N ALA A 60 -16.03 -4.60 -0.42
CA ALA A 60 -14.88 -5.48 -0.57
C ALA A 60 -14.54 -5.72 -2.05
N GLY A 61 -15.54 -5.92 -2.91
CA GLY A 61 -15.37 -6.08 -4.35
C GLY A 61 -14.83 -4.81 -5.01
N GLY A 62 -15.34 -3.64 -4.63
CA GLY A 62 -14.86 -2.33 -5.09
C GLY A 62 -13.40 -2.09 -4.67
N ALA A 63 -13.07 -2.31 -3.40
CA ALA A 63 -11.70 -2.19 -2.90
C ALA A 63 -10.76 -3.18 -3.60
N LEU A 64 -11.18 -4.43 -3.79
CA LEU A 64 -10.41 -5.44 -4.51
C LEU A 64 -10.11 -4.98 -5.95
N LEU A 65 -11.11 -4.51 -6.68
CA LEU A 65 -10.97 -4.03 -8.05
C LEU A 65 -9.98 -2.85 -8.11
N VAL A 66 -10.12 -1.87 -7.23
CA VAL A 66 -9.24 -0.69 -7.21
C VAL A 66 -7.82 -1.09 -6.84
N LYS A 67 -7.61 -1.80 -5.72
CA LYS A 67 -6.27 -2.13 -5.18
C LYS A 67 -5.55 -3.21 -5.98
N ALA A 68 -6.24 -4.21 -6.49
CA ALA A 68 -5.61 -5.33 -7.19
C ALA A 68 -5.52 -5.14 -8.71
N VAL A 69 -6.35 -4.28 -9.32
CA VAL A 69 -6.40 -4.12 -10.77
C VAL A 69 -6.09 -2.69 -11.20
N VAL A 70 -6.89 -1.70 -10.74
CA VAL A 70 -6.80 -0.32 -11.24
C VAL A 70 -5.47 0.32 -10.88
N ILE A 71 -5.10 0.31 -9.61
CA ILE A 71 -3.85 0.94 -9.13
C ILE A 71 -2.61 0.29 -9.76
N PRO A 72 -2.43 -1.05 -9.74
CA PRO A 72 -1.29 -1.68 -10.40
C PRO A 72 -1.23 -1.41 -11.91
N TRP A 73 -2.37 -1.40 -12.58
CA TRP A 73 -2.44 -1.06 -14.00
C TRP A 73 -1.96 0.37 -14.26
N LEU A 74 -2.40 1.36 -13.46
CA LEU A 74 -1.95 2.74 -13.53
C LEU A 74 -0.44 2.86 -13.29
N LEU A 75 0.09 2.16 -12.28
CA LEU A 75 1.53 2.17 -11.97
C LEU A 75 2.35 1.54 -13.09
N PHE A 76 1.92 0.41 -13.67
CA PHE A 76 2.60 -0.19 -14.82
C PHE A 76 2.55 0.71 -16.05
N ARG A 77 1.45 1.36 -16.26
CA ARG A 77 1.28 2.35 -17.35
C ARG A 77 2.24 3.53 -17.13
N ALA A 78 2.30 4.08 -15.91
CA ALA A 78 3.20 5.15 -15.53
C ALA A 78 4.67 4.84 -15.83
N ILE A 79 5.13 3.66 -15.42
CA ILE A 79 6.51 3.21 -15.66
C ILE A 79 6.80 3.10 -17.15
N ARG A 80 5.83 2.63 -17.94
CA ARG A 80 5.97 2.45 -19.38
C ARG A 80 6.05 3.79 -20.12
N GLU A 81 5.14 4.71 -19.82
CA GLU A 81 5.02 5.99 -20.48
C GLU A 81 6.16 6.94 -20.10
N ALA A 82 6.60 6.94 -18.85
CA ALA A 82 7.70 7.78 -18.37
C ALA A 82 9.10 7.17 -18.60
N ALA A 83 9.23 6.04 -19.30
CA ALA A 83 10.49 5.32 -19.56
C ALA A 83 11.37 5.15 -18.30
N ILE A 84 10.74 5.03 -17.12
CA ILE A 84 11.43 4.97 -15.83
C ILE A 84 12.25 3.68 -15.76
N ARG A 85 13.53 3.81 -15.36
CA ARG A 85 14.39 2.65 -15.09
C ARG A 85 13.70 1.72 -14.08
N ARG A 86 13.65 0.43 -14.41
CA ARG A 86 12.92 -0.60 -13.63
C ARG A 86 13.52 -0.91 -12.26
N GLU A 87 14.59 -0.23 -11.87
CA GLU A 87 15.26 -0.39 -10.60
C GLU A 87 14.84 0.70 -9.60
N MET A 88 14.70 0.30 -8.35
CA MET A 88 14.47 1.23 -7.25
C MET A 88 15.79 1.91 -6.88
N GLU A 89 15.77 3.22 -6.69
CA GLU A 89 16.92 3.99 -6.20
C GLU A 89 16.73 4.28 -4.71
N PRO A 90 17.46 3.58 -3.83
CA PRO A 90 17.36 3.81 -2.41
C PRO A 90 18.15 5.05 -1.97
N ILE A 91 17.58 5.85 -1.06
CA ILE A 91 18.31 6.86 -0.28
C ILE A 91 19.08 6.14 0.83
N ILE A 92 18.37 5.24 1.52
CA ILE A 92 18.93 4.32 2.51
C ILE A 92 19.05 2.97 1.82
N GLY A 93 20.21 2.34 1.87
CA GLY A 93 20.47 1.04 1.24
C GLY A 93 19.43 -0.03 1.60
N PHE A 94 19.31 -1.06 0.78
CA PHE A 94 18.30 -2.12 0.99
C PHE A 94 18.50 -2.86 2.32
N VAL A 95 19.74 -3.17 2.70
CA VAL A 95 20.04 -3.87 3.97
C VAL A 95 19.67 -3.03 5.19
N PRO A 96 20.09 -1.75 5.32
CA PRO A 96 19.63 -0.90 6.41
C PRO A 96 18.11 -0.69 6.43
N SER A 97 17.46 -0.55 5.26
CA SER A 97 16.00 -0.44 5.18
C SER A 97 15.31 -1.70 5.73
N MET A 98 15.84 -2.88 5.41
CA MET A 98 15.32 -4.15 5.90
C MET A 98 15.48 -4.30 7.42
N ILE A 99 16.65 -3.90 7.96
CA ILE A 99 16.91 -3.92 9.41
C ILE A 99 15.95 -2.96 10.12
N LEU A 100 15.82 -1.72 9.65
CA LEU A 100 14.91 -0.72 10.22
C LEU A 100 13.44 -1.19 10.12
N GLY A 101 13.09 -1.84 9.03
CA GLY A 101 11.77 -2.45 8.85
C GLY A 101 11.51 -3.56 9.86
N ALA A 102 12.44 -4.51 9.98
CA ALA A 102 12.33 -5.62 10.93
C ALA A 102 12.25 -5.13 12.40
N VAL A 103 13.06 -4.14 12.77
CA VAL A 103 13.00 -3.50 14.09
C VAL A 103 11.65 -2.83 14.31
N GLY A 104 11.15 -2.05 13.34
CA GLY A 104 9.85 -1.40 13.47
C GLY A 104 8.69 -2.40 13.57
N ILE A 105 8.73 -3.50 12.80
CA ILE A 105 7.76 -4.60 12.89
C ILE A 105 7.80 -5.21 14.29
N ALA A 106 8.99 -5.55 14.80
CA ALA A 106 9.14 -6.11 16.14
C ALA A 106 8.58 -5.17 17.22
N LEU A 107 8.90 -3.86 17.12
CA LEU A 107 8.36 -2.84 18.02
C LEU A 107 6.84 -2.72 17.93
N ALA A 108 6.25 -2.81 16.73
CA ALA A 108 4.80 -2.81 16.54
C ALA A 108 4.13 -3.97 17.28
N PHE A 109 4.73 -5.17 17.22
CA PHE A 109 4.23 -6.34 17.96
C PHE A 109 4.37 -6.20 19.48
N VAL A 110 5.49 -5.63 19.96
CA VAL A 110 5.68 -5.38 21.40
C VAL A 110 4.72 -4.31 21.89
N PHE A 111 4.59 -3.21 21.15
CA PHE A 111 3.71 -2.11 21.50
C PHE A 111 2.23 -2.52 21.53
N ALA A 112 1.78 -3.29 20.54
CA ALA A 112 0.40 -3.74 20.47
C ALA A 112 -0.02 -4.60 21.66
N ARG A 113 0.90 -5.38 22.25
CA ARG A 113 0.63 -6.18 23.47
C ARG A 113 0.35 -5.34 24.71
N GLY A 114 0.88 -4.11 24.74
CA GLY A 114 0.68 -3.19 25.87
C GLY A 114 -0.57 -2.33 25.77
N LEU A 115 -1.30 -2.38 24.67
CA LEU A 115 -2.50 -1.57 24.47
C LEU A 115 -3.71 -2.22 25.15
N PRO A 116 -4.46 -1.51 26.01
CA PRO A 116 -5.69 -1.99 26.63
C PRO A 116 -6.86 -1.90 25.65
N LEU A 117 -6.77 -2.61 24.53
CA LEU A 117 -7.84 -2.61 23.53
C LEU A 117 -8.83 -3.74 23.80
N PRO A 118 -10.13 -3.52 23.63
CA PRO A 118 -11.17 -4.56 23.70
C PRO A 118 -11.12 -5.41 22.42
N ILE A 119 -9.97 -6.08 22.19
CA ILE A 119 -9.78 -6.95 21.03
C ILE A 119 -10.11 -8.36 21.50
N GLU A 120 -11.03 -9.01 20.79
CA GLU A 120 -11.23 -10.44 20.95
C GLU A 120 -9.91 -11.15 20.59
N GLU A 121 -9.58 -12.22 21.31
CA GLU A 121 -8.36 -13.02 21.06
C GLU A 121 -8.23 -13.49 19.59
N GLN A 122 -9.36 -13.57 18.88
CA GLN A 122 -9.43 -13.96 17.48
C GLN A 122 -8.76 -12.96 16.52
N HIS A 123 -8.46 -11.73 16.97
CA HIS A 123 -7.88 -10.67 16.13
C HIS A 123 -6.58 -10.09 16.70
N ALA A 124 -5.86 -10.90 17.47
CA ALA A 124 -4.62 -10.46 18.13
C ALA A 124 -3.54 -9.92 17.18
N PHE A 125 -3.51 -10.37 15.92
CA PHE A 125 -2.56 -9.91 14.90
C PHE A 125 -2.98 -8.63 14.17
N LEU A 126 -4.23 -8.18 14.30
CA LEU A 126 -4.76 -7.05 13.56
C LEU A 126 -3.97 -5.75 13.84
N VAL A 127 -3.87 -5.36 15.12
CA VAL A 127 -3.17 -4.12 15.53
C VAL A 127 -1.67 -4.17 15.23
N PRO A 128 -0.93 -5.23 15.62
CA PRO A 128 0.50 -5.26 15.32
C PRO A 128 0.78 -5.25 13.81
N THR A 129 -0.02 -5.94 13.00
CA THR A 129 0.15 -5.93 11.55
C THR A 129 -0.17 -4.55 10.97
N SER A 130 -1.22 -3.87 11.43
CA SER A 130 -1.54 -2.52 10.96
C SER A 130 -0.40 -1.55 11.23
N LEU A 131 0.13 -1.52 12.45
CA LEU A 131 1.25 -0.67 12.82
C LEU A 131 2.53 -1.01 12.06
N ALA A 132 2.82 -2.30 11.87
CA ALA A 132 3.96 -2.77 11.08
C ALA A 132 3.87 -2.31 9.62
N THR A 133 2.67 -2.41 9.01
CA THR A 133 2.44 -2.00 7.63
C THR A 133 2.51 -0.47 7.47
N VAL A 134 1.94 0.30 8.42
CA VAL A 134 2.09 1.77 8.45
C VAL A 134 3.57 2.15 8.54
N TRP A 135 4.33 1.52 9.44
CA TRP A 135 5.76 1.77 9.57
C TRP A 135 6.53 1.48 8.28
N THR A 136 6.25 0.33 7.67
CA THR A 136 6.86 -0.07 6.38
C THR A 136 6.54 0.93 5.27
N GLY A 137 5.28 1.37 5.18
CA GLY A 137 4.86 2.37 4.21
C GLY A 137 5.60 3.70 4.40
N LEU A 138 5.68 4.22 5.63
CA LEU A 138 6.44 5.44 5.96
C LEU A 138 7.92 5.29 5.59
N LEU A 139 8.52 4.15 5.93
CA LEU A 139 9.92 3.89 5.62
C LEU A 139 10.16 3.85 4.10
N LEU A 140 9.25 3.26 3.32
CA LEU A 140 9.32 3.27 1.85
C LEU A 140 9.20 4.68 1.28
N VAL A 141 8.30 5.53 1.81
CA VAL A 141 8.14 6.92 1.36
C VAL A 141 9.42 7.71 1.58
N VAL A 142 10.07 7.56 2.74
CA VAL A 142 11.25 8.34 3.13
C VAL A 142 12.54 7.76 2.51
N ALA A 143 12.65 6.43 2.43
CA ALA A 143 13.88 5.74 2.04
C ALA A 143 14.10 5.63 0.53
N ARG A 144 13.16 6.08 -0.32
CA ARG A 144 13.24 5.93 -1.78
C ARG A 144 13.20 7.29 -2.49
N LYS A 145 13.99 7.42 -3.58
CA LYS A 145 14.11 8.66 -4.35
C LYS A 145 13.01 8.84 -5.40
N LYS A 146 12.59 7.73 -6.04
CA LYS A 146 11.65 7.81 -7.16
C LYS A 146 10.22 8.03 -6.69
N ALA A 147 9.51 8.98 -7.31
CA ALA A 147 8.12 9.27 -7.00
C ALA A 147 7.22 8.03 -7.06
N VAL A 148 7.40 7.14 -8.05
CA VAL A 148 6.62 5.90 -8.16
C VAL A 148 6.84 4.99 -6.95
N THR A 149 8.05 4.92 -6.38
CA THR A 149 8.32 4.14 -5.17
C THR A 149 7.76 4.77 -3.92
N GLN A 150 7.75 6.11 -3.84
CA GLN A 150 7.09 6.84 -2.76
C GLN A 150 5.57 6.63 -2.79
N VAL A 151 4.97 6.65 -3.99
CA VAL A 151 3.56 6.31 -4.18
C VAL A 151 3.27 4.89 -3.69
N MET A 152 4.09 3.90 -4.02
CA MET A 152 3.93 2.54 -3.48
C MET A 152 4.04 2.51 -1.95
N GLY A 153 4.98 3.26 -1.37
CA GLY A 153 5.09 3.42 0.08
C GLY A 153 3.81 4.00 0.69
N PHE A 154 3.21 4.99 0.02
CA PHE A 154 1.94 5.57 0.45
C PHE A 154 0.79 4.56 0.38
N LEU A 155 0.70 3.75 -0.68
CA LEU A 155 -0.29 2.68 -0.80
C LEU A 155 -0.15 1.62 0.31
N VAL A 156 1.09 1.27 0.68
CA VAL A 156 1.36 0.36 1.80
C VAL A 156 0.92 0.99 3.12
N LEU A 157 1.25 2.28 3.36
CA LEU A 157 0.83 3.02 4.53
C LEU A 157 -0.71 3.03 4.65
N GLU A 158 -1.41 3.34 3.56
CA GLU A 158 -2.85 3.34 3.47
C GLU A 158 -3.44 1.95 3.79
N ASN A 159 -2.84 0.88 3.27
CA ASN A 159 -3.21 -0.48 3.61
C ASN A 159 -3.11 -0.75 5.12
N GLY A 160 -2.06 -0.25 5.78
CA GLY A 160 -1.92 -0.34 7.23
C GLY A 160 -3.02 0.43 7.98
N VAL A 161 -3.34 1.65 7.55
CA VAL A 161 -4.44 2.45 8.12
C VAL A 161 -5.78 1.76 7.91
N PHE A 162 -6.01 1.16 6.75
CA PHE A 162 -7.21 0.37 6.47
C PHE A 162 -7.37 -0.80 7.44
N VAL A 163 -6.30 -1.57 7.67
CA VAL A 163 -6.31 -2.68 8.65
C VAL A 163 -6.65 -2.17 10.04
N PHE A 164 -6.07 -1.03 10.46
CA PHE A 164 -6.41 -0.42 11.75
C PHE A 164 -7.89 0.01 11.80
N GLY A 165 -8.42 0.54 10.69
CA GLY A 165 -9.82 0.92 10.56
C GLY A 165 -10.79 -0.23 10.76
N LEU A 166 -10.39 -1.47 10.41
CA LEU A 166 -11.22 -2.67 10.64
C LEU A 166 -11.50 -2.92 12.13
N LEU A 167 -10.62 -2.50 13.03
CA LEU A 167 -10.85 -2.54 14.47
C LEU A 167 -12.06 -1.70 14.88
N LEU A 168 -12.28 -0.59 14.18
CA LEU A 168 -13.34 0.37 14.46
C LEU A 168 -14.65 0.07 13.71
N THR A 169 -14.67 -0.95 12.86
CA THR A 169 -15.82 -1.26 11.98
C THR A 169 -17.10 -1.55 12.77
N GLY A 170 -16.98 -2.18 13.95
CA GLY A 170 -18.11 -2.42 14.83
C GLY A 170 -18.69 -1.15 15.48
N ILE A 171 -17.91 -0.07 15.55
CA ILE A 171 -18.27 1.20 16.20
C ILE A 171 -18.59 2.27 15.14
N MET A 172 -17.86 2.25 14.01
CA MET A 172 -17.96 3.26 12.93
C MET A 172 -17.91 2.59 11.55
N PRO A 173 -19.01 2.03 11.05
CA PRO A 173 -19.05 1.39 9.72
C PRO A 173 -18.69 2.35 8.58
N THR A 174 -18.92 3.66 8.74
CA THR A 174 -18.55 4.71 7.78
C THR A 174 -17.02 4.83 7.56
N MET A 175 -16.19 4.31 8.47
CA MET A 175 -14.73 4.31 8.27
C MET A 175 -14.27 3.41 7.13
N VAL A 176 -14.97 2.31 6.89
CA VAL A 176 -14.68 1.42 5.75
C VAL A 176 -15.04 2.11 4.44
N GLU A 177 -16.15 2.85 4.41
CA GLU A 177 -16.56 3.66 3.26
C GLU A 177 -15.54 4.77 2.97
N ALA A 178 -15.08 5.46 4.03
CA ALA A 178 -14.03 6.47 3.91
C ALA A 178 -12.71 5.88 3.37
N GLY A 179 -12.36 4.64 3.74
CA GLY A 179 -11.20 3.94 3.19
C GLY A 179 -11.29 3.72 1.69
N VAL A 180 -12.46 3.30 1.17
CA VAL A 180 -12.66 3.13 -0.29
C VAL A 180 -12.58 4.47 -1.02
N LEU A 181 -13.10 5.56 -0.43
CA LEU A 181 -12.97 6.90 -1.00
C LEU A 181 -11.51 7.39 -1.00
N LEU A 182 -10.75 7.06 0.05
CA LEU A 182 -9.34 7.38 0.14
C LEU A 182 -8.54 6.63 -0.95
N ASP A 183 -8.82 5.34 -1.17
CA ASP A 183 -8.22 4.55 -2.26
C ASP A 183 -8.46 5.20 -3.63
N LEU A 184 -9.68 5.68 -3.89
CA LEU A 184 -10.01 6.37 -5.13
C LEU A 184 -9.25 7.70 -5.24
N PHE A 185 -9.16 8.47 -4.16
CA PHE A 185 -8.40 9.72 -4.12
C PHE A 185 -6.91 9.49 -4.41
N VAL A 186 -6.34 8.44 -3.81
CA VAL A 186 -4.95 8.03 -4.08
C VAL A 186 -4.75 7.65 -5.54
N ALA A 187 -5.67 6.88 -6.14
CA ALA A 187 -5.59 6.52 -7.55
C ALA A 187 -5.57 7.77 -8.45
N VAL A 188 -6.40 8.78 -8.16
CA VAL A 188 -6.43 10.07 -8.87
C VAL A 188 -5.12 10.85 -8.66
N PHE A 189 -4.60 10.86 -7.41
CA PHE A 189 -3.35 11.54 -7.09
C PHE A 189 -2.15 10.91 -7.80
N VAL A 190 -2.08 9.57 -7.80
CA VAL A 190 -1.07 8.82 -8.56
C VAL A 190 -1.12 9.18 -10.04
N MET A 191 -2.32 9.21 -10.62
CA MET A 191 -2.51 9.61 -12.02
C MET A 191 -2.04 11.04 -12.28
N GLY A 192 -2.30 11.97 -11.35
CA GLY A 192 -1.83 13.35 -11.41
C GLY A 192 -0.29 13.45 -11.44
N ILE A 193 0.40 12.71 -10.56
CA ILE A 193 1.88 12.67 -10.54
C ILE A 193 2.42 12.12 -11.86
N VAL A 194 1.81 11.06 -12.38
CA VAL A 194 2.19 10.46 -13.64
C VAL A 194 2.03 11.43 -14.79
N MET A 195 0.90 12.09 -14.90
CA MET A 195 0.61 13.11 -15.92
C MET A 195 1.60 14.29 -15.84
N PHE A 196 1.90 14.75 -14.61
CA PHE A 196 2.88 15.82 -14.40
C PHE A 196 4.28 15.42 -14.85
N HIS A 197 4.72 14.20 -14.55
CA HIS A 197 6.04 13.70 -14.97
C HIS A 197 6.13 13.56 -16.50
N ILE A 198 5.07 13.03 -17.12
CA ILE A 198 4.98 12.90 -18.58
C ILE A 198 5.08 14.29 -19.24
N ASN A 199 4.28 15.25 -18.79
CA ASN A 199 4.32 16.62 -19.36
C ASN A 199 5.69 17.29 -19.21
N ARG A 200 6.37 17.07 -18.10
CA ARG A 200 7.69 17.65 -17.85
C ARG A 200 8.77 17.05 -18.77
N GLU A 201 8.74 15.75 -19.00
CA GLU A 201 9.66 15.08 -19.93
C GLU A 201 9.41 15.49 -21.38
N PHE A 202 8.15 15.61 -21.80
CA PHE A 202 7.82 16.06 -23.16
C PHE A 202 8.18 17.52 -23.39
N SER A 203 8.01 18.41 -22.43
CA SER A 203 8.42 19.82 -22.57
C SER A 203 9.94 20.01 -22.61
N SER A 204 10.71 19.14 -21.91
CA SER A 204 12.17 19.18 -21.96
C SER A 204 12.74 18.67 -23.28
N LEU A 205 12.08 17.71 -23.92
CA LEU A 205 12.48 17.16 -25.22
C LEU A 205 12.27 18.18 -26.37
N ASP A 206 11.23 18.99 -26.30
CA ASP A 206 10.93 19.99 -27.32
C ASP A 206 11.96 21.15 -27.33
N THR A 207 12.37 21.60 -26.16
CA THR A 207 13.39 22.68 -26.06
C THR A 207 14.79 22.22 -26.44
N ALA A 208 15.17 20.97 -26.14
CA ALA A 208 16.46 20.41 -26.51
C ALA A 208 16.61 20.16 -28.03
N LYS A 209 15.53 19.75 -28.69
CA LYS A 209 15.52 19.56 -30.16
C LYS A 209 15.55 20.87 -30.91
N LEU A 210 14.95 21.94 -30.41
CA LEU A 210 14.95 23.24 -31.02
C LEU A 210 16.31 23.96 -30.92
N SER A 211 17.10 23.69 -29.87
CA SER A 211 18.45 24.22 -29.74
C SER A 211 19.49 23.49 -30.61
N ALA A 212 19.26 22.21 -30.92
CA ALA A 212 20.16 21.40 -31.78
C ALA A 212 19.99 21.67 -33.30
N LEU A 213 18.95 22.39 -33.70
CA LEU A 213 18.68 22.75 -35.10
C LEU A 213 19.23 24.15 -35.50
N LYS A 214 20.01 24.78 -34.64
CA LYS A 214 20.50 26.17 -34.84
C LYS A 214 21.98 26.29 -35.14
N ASP A 215 22.67 25.20 -35.52
CA ASP A 215 24.05 25.21 -36.06
C ASP A 215 24.06 24.78 -37.52
#